data_8d4bbf64dfbdfc700086a88dec357b83
#
_entry.id   8d4bbf64dfbdfc700086a88dec357b83
#
_cell.length_a   1.000
_cell.length_b   1.000
_cell.length_c   1.000
_cell.angle_alpha   90.00
_cell.angle_beta   90.00
_cell.angle_gamma   90.00
#
_symmetry.space_group_name_H-M   'P 1'
#
loop_
_entity.id
_entity.type
_entity.pdbx_description
1 polymer ?
#
loop_
_entity_poly.entity_id
_entity_poly.type
_entity_poly.pdbx_seq_one_letter_code
_entity_poly.pdbx_strand_id
1 'polypeptide(L)'
;MDLFHMPSAGEVVPALFVLLFCGLIGLEREVHRKDAGIRTHVLVGLGSYLFTLVSLYGAPSGLTGNMRWDASRIAAQVVSGIGFIGAGVIFFGHDSVRGLTTASAIWVAAAVGMACGTGMITVAALVVALYFVAVLALTPVIRRLIHRDSEGRLRITYTDGRGLLRTILVKASEMGFETMVTASRQMTRRDWKGAVVDMRVSG
;
A
#
# COMPACT_ATOMS: atom_id res chain seq x y z
N MET A 1 34.60 -9.32 23.88
CA MET A 1 33.51 -9.23 22.89
C MET A 1 33.20 -10.63 22.47
N ASP A 2 32.13 -11.23 23.04
CA ASP A 2 31.76 -12.58 22.65
C ASP A 2 31.31 -12.55 21.21
N LEU A 3 32.06 -13.22 20.34
CA LEU A 3 31.86 -13.26 18.92
C LEU A 3 30.50 -13.92 18.54
N PHE A 4 29.94 -14.66 19.51
CA PHE A 4 28.69 -15.39 19.37
C PHE A 4 27.72 -14.99 20.48
N HIS A 5 26.87 -14.00 20.21
CA HIS A 5 25.75 -13.71 21.09
C HIS A 5 24.66 -14.77 20.84
N MET A 6 24.41 -15.61 21.83
CA MET A 6 23.28 -16.55 21.77
C MET A 6 21.99 -15.79 22.08
N PRO A 7 20.99 -15.84 21.16
CA PRO A 7 19.76 -15.10 21.35
C PRO A 7 19.01 -15.59 22.60
N SER A 8 18.62 -14.67 23.44
CA SER A 8 17.82 -14.89 24.62
C SER A 8 16.34 -15.07 24.33
N ALA A 9 15.55 -15.62 25.24
CA ALA A 9 14.10 -15.67 25.10
C ALA A 9 13.49 -14.27 24.92
N GLY A 10 14.11 -13.23 25.51
CA GLY A 10 13.70 -11.84 25.35
C GLY A 10 13.87 -11.30 23.94
N GLU A 11 14.67 -11.95 23.09
CA GLU A 11 14.86 -11.59 21.69
C GLU A 11 14.09 -12.54 20.76
N VAL A 12 14.04 -13.82 21.09
CA VAL A 12 13.34 -14.82 20.24
C VAL A 12 11.83 -14.61 20.27
N VAL A 13 11.25 -14.42 21.45
CA VAL A 13 9.79 -14.27 21.58
C VAL A 13 9.26 -13.06 20.81
N PRO A 14 9.83 -11.83 20.94
CA PRO A 14 9.37 -10.72 20.11
C PRO A 14 9.55 -10.95 18.60
N ALA A 15 10.61 -11.64 18.17
CA ALA A 15 10.81 -11.98 16.76
C ALA A 15 9.68 -12.88 16.23
N LEU A 16 9.20 -13.84 17.03
CA LEU A 16 8.04 -14.68 16.66
C LEU A 16 6.75 -13.86 16.57
N PHE A 17 6.56 -12.85 17.42
CA PHE A 17 5.44 -11.92 17.29
C PHE A 17 5.55 -11.05 16.05
N VAL A 18 6.75 -10.62 15.64
CA VAL A 18 6.95 -9.93 14.35
C VAL A 18 6.51 -10.81 13.18
N LEU A 19 6.95 -12.08 13.18
CA LEU A 19 6.53 -13.09 12.19
C LEU A 19 5.01 -13.20 12.13
N LEU A 20 4.36 -13.35 13.28
CA LEU A 20 2.92 -13.48 13.37
C LEU A 20 2.20 -12.23 12.87
N PHE A 21 2.53 -11.06 13.41
CA PHE A 21 1.82 -9.81 13.11
C PHE A 21 2.03 -9.34 11.67
N CYS A 22 3.28 -9.32 11.22
CA CYS A 22 3.58 -8.96 9.83
C CYS A 22 3.09 -10.03 8.84
N GLY A 23 3.10 -11.30 9.24
CA GLY A 23 2.50 -12.39 8.48
C GLY A 23 1.01 -12.21 8.30
N LEU A 24 0.28 -11.84 9.35
CA LEU A 24 -1.16 -11.55 9.28
C LEU A 24 -1.48 -10.37 8.35
N ILE A 25 -0.74 -9.25 8.49
CA ILE A 25 -0.88 -8.10 7.58
C ILE A 25 -0.62 -8.54 6.14
N GLY A 26 0.48 -9.24 5.90
CA GLY A 26 0.87 -9.70 4.58
C GLY A 26 -0.11 -10.72 3.98
N LEU A 27 -0.69 -11.61 4.79
CA LEU A 27 -1.71 -12.56 4.38
C LEU A 27 -2.96 -11.85 3.87
N GLU A 28 -3.44 -10.85 4.59
CA GLU A 28 -4.57 -10.02 4.17
C GLU A 28 -4.28 -9.36 2.81
N ARG A 29 -3.07 -8.82 2.62
CA ARG A 29 -2.64 -8.23 1.36
C ARG A 29 -2.59 -9.26 0.22
N GLU A 30 -2.07 -10.44 0.47
CA GLU A 30 -1.96 -11.51 -0.53
C GLU A 30 -3.32 -12.06 -0.93
N VAL A 31 -4.23 -12.31 0.02
CA VAL A 31 -5.62 -12.72 -0.24
C VAL A 31 -6.35 -11.70 -1.11
N HIS A 32 -6.13 -10.41 -0.89
CA HIS A 32 -6.70 -9.33 -1.69
C HIS A 32 -5.89 -8.99 -2.96
N ARG A 33 -4.93 -9.82 -3.35
CA ARG A 33 -4.11 -9.67 -4.58
C ARG A 33 -3.45 -8.29 -4.68
N LYS A 34 -2.86 -7.82 -3.58
CA LYS A 34 -2.07 -6.57 -3.55
C LYS A 34 -0.62 -6.85 -3.92
N ASP A 35 0.09 -5.82 -4.38
CA ASP A 35 1.45 -5.94 -4.94
C ASP A 35 2.50 -6.42 -3.93
N ALA A 36 2.30 -6.20 -2.62
CA ALA A 36 3.15 -6.72 -1.55
C ALA A 36 2.36 -7.68 -0.64
N GLY A 37 2.81 -8.93 -0.56
CA GLY A 37 2.21 -10.02 0.21
C GLY A 37 2.97 -10.37 1.49
N ILE A 38 2.81 -11.62 1.96
CA ILE A 38 3.37 -12.13 3.22
C ILE A 38 4.89 -11.93 3.29
N ARG A 39 5.61 -12.35 2.24
CA ARG A 39 7.09 -12.29 2.22
C ARG A 39 7.61 -10.88 2.46
N THR A 40 7.04 -9.91 1.77
CA THR A 40 7.46 -8.50 1.88
C THR A 40 7.24 -7.96 3.29
N HIS A 41 6.05 -8.16 3.86
CA HIS A 41 5.72 -7.63 5.18
C HIS A 41 6.56 -8.29 6.29
N VAL A 42 6.75 -9.62 6.23
CA VAL A 42 7.57 -10.35 7.19
C VAL A 42 9.04 -9.90 7.13
N LEU A 43 9.61 -9.78 5.93
CA LEU A 43 11.01 -9.36 5.78
C LEU A 43 11.22 -7.92 6.24
N VAL A 44 10.30 -7.02 5.94
CA VAL A 44 10.34 -5.63 6.41
C VAL A 44 10.23 -5.57 7.93
N GLY A 45 9.30 -6.33 8.52
CA GLY A 45 9.14 -6.40 9.96
C GLY A 45 10.38 -6.94 10.68
N LEU A 46 10.91 -8.06 10.22
CA LEU A 46 12.12 -8.67 10.80
C LEU A 46 13.35 -7.78 10.62
N GLY A 47 13.51 -7.12 9.46
CA GLY A 47 14.58 -6.16 9.23
C GLY A 47 14.51 -4.98 10.20
N SER A 48 13.32 -4.40 10.36
CA SER A 48 13.08 -3.29 11.29
C SER A 48 13.28 -3.71 12.75
N TYR A 49 12.87 -4.93 13.10
CA TYR A 49 13.13 -5.53 14.41
C TYR A 49 14.65 -5.62 14.70
N LEU A 50 15.40 -6.21 13.75
CA LEU A 50 16.86 -6.36 13.89
C LEU A 50 17.56 -5.00 14.00
N PHE A 51 17.22 -4.04 13.15
CA PHE A 51 17.78 -2.69 13.24
C PHE A 51 17.49 -2.03 14.59
N THR A 52 16.32 -2.29 15.18
CA THR A 52 15.98 -1.80 16.52
C THR A 52 16.85 -2.44 17.59
N LEU A 53 17.09 -3.75 17.55
CA LEU A 53 18.01 -4.41 18.47
C LEU A 53 19.43 -3.87 18.33
N VAL A 54 19.93 -3.72 17.11
CA VAL A 54 21.25 -3.12 16.86
C VAL A 54 21.31 -1.68 17.40
N SER A 55 20.22 -0.93 17.29
CA SER A 55 20.14 0.43 17.84
C SER A 55 20.19 0.47 19.36
N LEU A 56 19.57 -0.49 20.02
CA LEU A 56 19.49 -0.53 21.47
C LEU A 56 20.75 -1.15 22.12
N TYR A 57 21.27 -2.23 21.53
CA TYR A 57 22.30 -3.08 22.14
C TYR A 57 23.65 -3.05 21.40
N GLY A 58 23.72 -2.43 20.22
CA GLY A 58 24.93 -2.36 19.39
C GLY A 58 25.97 -1.35 19.84
N ALA A 59 25.78 -0.70 21.00
CA ALA A 59 26.76 0.24 21.52
C ALA A 59 28.09 -0.48 21.81
N PRO A 60 29.25 0.04 21.33
CA PRO A 60 30.55 -0.54 21.64
C PRO A 60 30.80 -0.56 23.15
N SER A 61 31.21 -1.72 23.70
CA SER A 61 31.69 -1.83 25.08
C SER A 61 32.96 -1.00 25.23
N GLY A 62 32.93 0.02 26.10
CA GLY A 62 34.10 0.88 26.37
C GLY A 62 33.95 2.31 25.91
N LEU A 63 32.75 2.78 25.62
CA LEU A 63 32.49 4.23 25.42
C LEU A 63 32.88 4.97 26.70
N THR A 64 34.05 5.63 26.69
CA THR A 64 34.55 6.49 27.75
C THR A 64 34.48 7.93 27.36
N GLY A 65 34.15 8.84 28.28
CA GLY A 65 34.10 10.27 28.01
C GLY A 65 32.73 10.77 27.51
N ASN A 66 32.74 11.81 26.67
CA ASN A 66 31.55 12.52 26.23
C ASN A 66 30.82 11.85 25.04
N MET A 67 31.18 10.62 24.66
CA MET A 67 30.48 9.88 23.60
C MET A 67 29.14 9.37 24.10
N ARG A 68 28.05 9.88 23.51
CA ARG A 68 26.68 9.44 23.77
C ARG A 68 26.22 8.52 22.63
N TRP A 69 25.80 7.33 22.98
CA TRP A 69 25.10 6.45 22.04
C TRP A 69 23.64 6.89 21.95
N ASP A 70 23.21 7.25 20.77
CA ASP A 70 21.84 7.68 20.49
C ASP A 70 21.09 6.55 19.78
N ALA A 71 20.36 5.74 20.53
CA ALA A 71 19.58 4.64 20.01
C ALA A 71 18.46 5.07 19.06
N SER A 72 18.03 6.34 19.07
CA SER A 72 16.97 6.81 18.20
C SER A 72 17.43 7.00 16.74
N ARG A 73 18.72 7.14 16.49
CA ARG A 73 19.26 7.44 15.16
C ARG A 73 19.02 6.32 14.15
N ILE A 74 19.27 5.05 14.52
CA ILE A 74 19.04 3.92 13.61
C ILE A 74 17.53 3.75 13.37
N ALA A 75 16.72 3.90 14.42
CA ALA A 75 15.27 3.86 14.30
C ALA A 75 14.75 4.95 13.34
N ALA A 76 15.26 6.17 13.43
CA ALA A 76 14.90 7.25 12.51
C ALA A 76 15.28 6.91 11.05
N GLN A 77 16.43 6.24 10.82
CA GLN A 77 16.83 5.81 9.49
C GLN A 77 15.95 4.67 8.94
N VAL A 78 15.42 3.79 9.79
CA VAL A 78 14.43 2.78 9.37
C VAL A 78 13.18 3.49 8.83
N VAL A 79 12.66 4.49 9.56
CA VAL A 79 11.46 5.25 9.13
C VAL A 79 11.70 5.96 7.80
N SER A 80 12.89 6.56 7.62
CA SER A 80 13.27 7.20 6.35
C SER A 80 13.44 6.18 5.22
N GLY A 81 14.17 5.08 5.49
CA GLY A 81 14.49 4.05 4.51
C GLY A 81 13.26 3.31 3.97
N ILE A 82 12.28 3.05 4.83
CA ILE A 82 11.03 2.39 4.40
C ILE A 82 10.22 3.26 3.44
N GLY A 83 10.41 4.59 3.48
CA GLY A 83 9.80 5.51 2.53
C GLY A 83 10.25 5.25 1.09
N PHE A 84 11.50 4.85 0.87
CA PHE A 84 12.03 4.46 -0.44
C PHE A 84 11.34 3.19 -0.98
N ILE A 85 11.16 2.17 -0.14
CA ILE A 85 10.43 0.95 -0.51
C ILE A 85 8.97 1.28 -0.79
N GLY A 86 8.35 2.12 0.05
CA GLY A 86 6.97 2.59 -0.13
C GLY A 86 6.77 3.31 -1.45
N ALA A 87 7.69 4.22 -1.81
CA ALA A 87 7.65 4.91 -3.09
C ALA A 87 7.76 3.95 -4.29
N GLY A 88 8.56 2.89 -4.16
CA GLY A 88 8.74 1.87 -5.20
C GLY A 88 7.48 1.05 -5.53
N VAL A 89 6.47 1.04 -4.66
CA VAL A 89 5.20 0.32 -4.89
C VAL A 89 4.05 1.24 -5.28
N ILE A 90 4.29 2.55 -5.39
CA ILE A 90 3.29 3.54 -5.82
C ILE A 90 3.44 3.78 -7.32
N PHE A 91 2.37 3.55 -8.06
CA PHE A 91 2.33 3.75 -9.52
C PHE A 91 1.33 4.85 -9.87
N PHE A 92 1.79 5.78 -10.69
CA PHE A 92 0.97 6.85 -11.24
C PHE A 92 0.48 6.46 -12.64
N GLY A 93 -0.83 6.30 -12.80
CA GLY A 93 -1.48 6.13 -14.10
C GLY A 93 -2.14 7.44 -14.56
N HIS A 94 -2.62 7.49 -15.81
CA HIS A 94 -3.27 8.69 -16.38
C HIS A 94 -4.47 9.16 -15.53
N ASP A 95 -5.22 8.22 -14.92
CA ASP A 95 -6.47 8.53 -14.19
C ASP A 95 -6.48 8.04 -12.74
N SER A 96 -5.42 7.41 -12.25
CA SER A 96 -5.43 6.83 -10.91
C SER A 96 -4.04 6.61 -10.34
N VAL A 97 -3.91 6.80 -9.04
CA VAL A 97 -2.73 6.41 -8.27
C VAL A 97 -3.01 5.08 -7.59
N ARG A 98 -2.11 4.11 -7.75
CA ARG A 98 -2.20 2.77 -7.15
C ARG A 98 -1.04 2.54 -6.18
N GLY A 99 -1.21 1.59 -5.25
CA GLY A 99 -0.15 1.21 -4.33
C GLY A 99 -0.10 2.00 -3.02
N LEU A 100 -0.86 3.09 -2.84
CA LEU A 100 -0.85 3.91 -1.63
C LEU A 100 -1.12 3.09 -0.36
N THR A 101 -2.17 2.25 -0.35
CA THR A 101 -2.49 1.39 0.79
C THR A 101 -1.41 0.31 1.00
N THR A 102 -0.81 -0.19 -0.08
CA THR A 102 0.30 -1.16 0.00
C THR A 102 1.53 -0.51 0.66
N ALA A 103 1.91 0.69 0.23
CA ALA A 103 3.00 1.45 0.83
C ALA A 103 2.76 1.72 2.33
N SER A 104 1.53 2.11 2.69
CA SER A 104 1.13 2.33 4.08
C SER A 104 1.19 1.05 4.91
N ALA A 105 0.78 -0.11 4.35
CA ALA A 105 0.84 -1.40 5.03
C ALA A 105 2.30 -1.83 5.29
N ILE A 106 3.21 -1.62 4.33
CA ILE A 106 4.65 -1.86 4.48
C ILE A 106 5.22 -0.98 5.60
N TRP A 107 4.82 0.29 5.66
CA TRP A 107 5.24 1.24 6.71
C TRP A 107 4.78 0.79 8.09
N VAL A 108 3.52 0.32 8.22
CA VAL A 108 2.99 -0.27 9.47
C VAL A 108 3.76 -1.53 9.86
N ALA A 109 4.10 -2.43 8.92
CA ALA A 109 4.89 -3.62 9.21
C ALA A 109 6.27 -3.28 9.78
N ALA A 110 6.93 -2.24 9.25
CA ALA A 110 8.19 -1.74 9.81
C ALA A 110 8.02 -1.23 11.26
N ALA A 111 6.97 -0.44 11.51
CA ALA A 111 6.66 0.08 12.84
C ALA A 111 6.35 -1.05 13.85
N VAL A 112 5.64 -2.11 13.43
CA VAL A 112 5.38 -3.32 14.23
C VAL A 112 6.70 -4.01 14.59
N GLY A 113 7.61 -4.16 13.61
CA GLY A 113 8.95 -4.72 13.87
C GLY A 113 9.74 -3.92 14.91
N MET A 114 9.74 -2.59 14.78
CA MET A 114 10.40 -1.69 15.73
C MET A 114 9.78 -1.78 17.14
N ALA A 115 8.44 -1.79 17.24
CA ALA A 115 7.75 -1.89 18.52
C ALA A 115 8.05 -3.22 19.21
N CYS A 116 8.07 -4.34 18.49
CA CYS A 116 8.50 -5.63 19.05
C CYS A 116 9.97 -5.59 19.49
N GLY A 117 10.85 -4.92 18.74
CA GLY A 117 12.27 -4.76 19.08
C GLY A 117 12.51 -3.97 20.37
N THR A 118 11.63 -3.05 20.71
CA THR A 118 11.64 -2.31 21.99
C THR A 118 10.89 -3.01 23.12
N GLY A 119 10.36 -4.24 22.88
CA GLY A 119 9.55 -4.97 23.86
C GLY A 119 8.08 -4.53 23.96
N MET A 120 7.63 -3.59 23.10
CA MET A 120 6.26 -3.06 23.11
C MET A 120 5.27 -3.95 22.34
N ILE A 121 5.27 -5.26 22.61
CA ILE A 121 4.49 -6.27 21.87
C ILE A 121 2.98 -6.00 21.97
N THR A 122 2.49 -5.58 23.12
CA THR A 122 1.05 -5.26 23.31
C THR A 122 0.60 -4.06 22.47
N VAL A 123 1.46 -3.05 22.34
CA VAL A 123 1.20 -1.89 21.48
C VAL A 123 1.23 -2.31 20.01
N ALA A 124 2.18 -3.16 19.61
CA ALA A 124 2.21 -3.74 18.27
C ALA A 124 0.93 -4.53 17.97
N ALA A 125 0.45 -5.36 18.89
CA ALA A 125 -0.80 -6.10 18.76
C ALA A 125 -2.01 -5.16 18.59
N LEU A 126 -2.09 -4.10 19.39
CA LEU A 126 -3.14 -3.07 19.26
C LEU A 126 -3.12 -2.42 17.88
N VAL A 127 -1.94 -2.00 17.39
CA VAL A 127 -1.81 -1.36 16.08
C VAL A 127 -2.23 -2.32 14.96
N VAL A 128 -1.86 -3.60 15.04
CA VAL A 128 -2.28 -4.62 14.08
C VAL A 128 -3.80 -4.82 14.11
N ALA A 129 -4.43 -4.86 15.28
CA ALA A 129 -5.88 -4.93 15.40
C ALA A 129 -6.56 -3.70 14.75
N LEU A 130 -6.06 -2.50 15.03
CA LEU A 130 -6.56 -1.25 14.42
C LEU A 130 -6.33 -1.21 12.90
N TYR A 131 -5.22 -1.76 12.41
CA TYR A 131 -4.98 -1.93 10.99
C TYR A 131 -6.09 -2.76 10.32
N PHE A 132 -6.46 -3.90 10.90
CA PHE A 132 -7.55 -4.73 10.37
C PHE A 132 -8.89 -4.01 10.43
N VAL A 133 -9.18 -3.29 11.50
CA VAL A 133 -10.38 -2.45 11.58
C VAL A 133 -10.40 -1.42 10.45
N ALA A 134 -9.29 -0.72 10.22
CA ALA A 134 -9.19 0.29 9.17
C ALA A 134 -9.37 -0.31 7.76
N VAL A 135 -8.73 -1.45 7.47
CA VAL A 135 -8.74 -2.03 6.13
C VAL A 135 -10.02 -2.81 5.83
N LEU A 136 -10.54 -3.57 6.79
CA LEU A 136 -11.67 -4.46 6.58
C LEU A 136 -13.02 -3.82 6.92
N ALA A 137 -13.09 -3.00 7.97
CA ALA A 137 -14.36 -2.42 8.43
C ALA A 137 -14.60 -1.02 7.87
N LEU A 138 -13.60 -0.13 7.89
CA LEU A 138 -13.80 1.25 7.49
C LEU A 138 -14.09 1.40 5.99
N THR A 139 -13.45 0.60 5.14
CA THR A 139 -13.64 0.65 3.68
C THR A 139 -15.09 0.39 3.26
N PRO A 140 -15.79 -0.69 3.70
CA PRO A 140 -17.19 -0.90 3.33
C PRO A 140 -18.14 0.11 3.98
N VAL A 141 -17.82 0.60 5.18
CA VAL A 141 -18.63 1.64 5.84
C VAL A 141 -18.58 2.93 5.04
N ILE A 142 -17.40 3.38 4.65
CA ILE A 142 -17.23 4.59 3.83
C ILE A 142 -17.94 4.43 2.48
N ARG A 143 -17.84 3.26 1.83
CA ARG A 143 -18.55 3.00 0.56
C ARG A 143 -20.08 3.05 0.69
N ARG A 144 -20.63 2.72 1.85
CA ARG A 144 -22.07 2.81 2.11
C ARG A 144 -22.53 4.24 2.44
N LEU A 145 -21.68 5.03 3.09
CA LEU A 145 -21.97 6.41 3.48
C LEU A 145 -21.81 7.39 2.33
N ILE A 146 -20.80 7.17 1.50
CA ILE A 146 -20.58 7.97 0.31
C ILE A 146 -21.36 7.29 -0.82
N HIS A 147 -22.58 7.79 -1.11
CA HIS A 147 -23.25 7.52 -2.37
C HIS A 147 -22.29 8.03 -3.47
N ARG A 148 -21.49 7.13 -4.02
CA ARG A 148 -20.75 7.43 -5.22
C ARG A 148 -21.78 7.48 -6.33
N ASP A 149 -21.94 8.66 -6.93
CA ASP A 149 -22.55 8.78 -8.24
C ASP A 149 -21.95 7.66 -9.10
N SER A 150 -22.83 6.85 -9.70
CA SER A 150 -22.41 5.63 -10.38
C SER A 150 -21.62 6.00 -11.64
N GLU A 151 -20.30 6.15 -11.49
CA GLU A 151 -19.41 6.28 -12.63
C GLU A 151 -19.51 5.02 -13.50
N GLY A 152 -20.28 5.08 -14.54
CA GLY A 152 -20.38 4.05 -15.57
C GLY A 152 -19.22 4.16 -16.56
N ARG A 153 -18.56 3.05 -16.88
CA ARG A 153 -17.65 2.99 -18.04
C ARG A 153 -18.41 2.37 -19.19
N LEU A 154 -18.57 3.14 -20.26
CA LEU A 154 -19.22 2.69 -21.49
C LEU A 154 -18.17 2.53 -22.58
N ARG A 155 -18.19 1.39 -23.24
CA ARG A 155 -17.44 1.18 -24.49
C ARG A 155 -18.41 1.17 -25.64
N ILE A 156 -18.29 2.16 -26.51
CA ILE A 156 -19.16 2.31 -27.67
C ILE A 156 -18.35 2.03 -28.93
N THR A 157 -18.88 1.15 -29.76
CA THR A 157 -18.33 0.86 -31.07
C THR A 157 -19.32 1.40 -32.15
N TYR A 158 -18.86 2.27 -33.03
CA TYR A 158 -19.71 2.88 -34.07
C TYR A 158 -18.97 3.00 -35.36
N THR A 159 -19.73 3.14 -36.46
CA THR A 159 -19.18 3.38 -37.79
C THR A 159 -18.72 4.83 -37.90
N ASP A 160 -17.44 5.02 -38.21
CA ASP A 160 -16.83 6.36 -38.33
C ASP A 160 -17.35 7.13 -39.54
N GLY A 161 -17.35 8.47 -39.47
CA GLY A 161 -17.70 9.36 -40.57
C GLY A 161 -19.13 9.95 -40.58
N ARG A 162 -19.98 9.63 -39.57
CA ARG A 162 -21.37 10.15 -39.47
C ARG A 162 -21.61 11.10 -38.29
N GLY A 163 -20.59 11.57 -37.60
CA GLY A 163 -20.73 12.46 -36.43
C GLY A 163 -21.45 11.82 -35.22
N LEU A 164 -21.59 10.50 -35.20
CA LEU A 164 -22.33 9.76 -34.18
C LEU A 164 -21.81 10.01 -32.78
N LEU A 165 -20.51 10.15 -32.59
CA LEU A 165 -19.94 10.47 -31.26
C LEU A 165 -20.48 11.78 -30.70
N ARG A 166 -20.54 12.83 -31.56
CA ARG A 166 -21.10 14.13 -31.16
C ARG A 166 -22.57 13.99 -30.74
N THR A 167 -23.36 13.26 -31.48
CA THR A 167 -24.78 13.03 -31.16
C THR A 167 -24.95 12.27 -29.84
N ILE A 168 -24.11 11.26 -29.57
CA ILE A 168 -24.13 10.50 -28.32
C ILE A 168 -23.78 11.40 -27.14
N LEU A 169 -22.71 12.21 -27.26
CA LEU A 169 -22.29 13.13 -26.20
C LEU A 169 -23.34 14.20 -25.89
N VAL A 170 -23.93 14.79 -26.92
CA VAL A 170 -25.01 15.80 -26.76
C VAL A 170 -26.22 15.16 -26.06
N LYS A 171 -26.62 13.98 -26.49
CA LYS A 171 -27.79 13.30 -25.90
C LYS A 171 -27.56 12.84 -24.47
N ALA A 172 -26.35 12.42 -24.13
CA ALA A 172 -25.97 12.10 -22.76
C ALA A 172 -25.99 13.36 -21.86
N SER A 173 -25.49 14.49 -22.39
CA SER A 173 -25.53 15.77 -21.66
C SER A 173 -26.97 16.29 -21.47
N GLU A 174 -27.85 16.14 -22.48
CA GLU A 174 -29.26 16.47 -22.35
C GLU A 174 -30.00 15.64 -21.29
N MET A 175 -29.56 14.40 -21.06
CA MET A 175 -30.07 13.52 -20.00
C MET A 175 -29.45 13.79 -18.62
N GLY A 176 -28.59 14.80 -18.49
CA GLY A 176 -27.95 15.19 -17.22
C GLY A 176 -26.68 14.40 -16.89
N PHE A 177 -26.14 13.58 -17.81
CA PHE A 177 -24.91 12.86 -17.59
C PHE A 177 -23.69 13.70 -17.99
N GLU A 178 -22.69 13.75 -17.13
CA GLU A 178 -21.35 14.21 -17.49
C GLU A 178 -20.60 13.07 -18.19
N THR A 179 -20.08 13.36 -19.39
CA THR A 179 -19.38 12.36 -20.20
C THR A 179 -17.96 12.79 -20.49
N MET A 180 -17.01 11.91 -20.20
CA MET A 180 -15.59 12.12 -20.49
C MET A 180 -15.08 10.98 -21.38
N VAL A 181 -14.58 11.34 -22.59
CA VAL A 181 -13.93 10.38 -23.49
C VAL A 181 -12.54 10.07 -22.96
N THR A 182 -12.30 8.82 -22.56
CA THR A 182 -11.01 8.38 -21.97
C THR A 182 -10.06 7.77 -23.00
N ALA A 183 -10.58 7.13 -24.04
CA ALA A 183 -9.79 6.61 -25.14
C ALA A 183 -10.62 6.54 -26.42
N SER A 184 -9.98 6.77 -27.58
CA SER A 184 -10.57 6.57 -28.89
C SER A 184 -9.59 5.80 -29.77
N ARG A 185 -10.06 4.71 -30.38
CA ARG A 185 -9.27 3.89 -31.32
C ARG A 185 -10.06 3.70 -32.63
N GLN A 186 -9.42 3.96 -33.74
CA GLN A 186 -9.99 3.60 -35.05
C GLN A 186 -9.70 2.13 -35.32
N MET A 187 -10.74 1.42 -35.80
CA MET A 187 -10.64 0.04 -36.26
C MET A 187 -10.99 0.01 -37.76
N THR A 188 -10.05 -0.47 -38.54
CA THR A 188 -10.28 -0.75 -39.98
C THR A 188 -10.28 -2.26 -40.19
N ARG A 189 -11.41 -2.83 -40.60
CA ARG A 189 -11.53 -4.22 -41.02
C ARG A 189 -11.93 -4.20 -42.52
N ARG A 190 -11.56 -5.21 -43.31
CA ARG A 190 -11.60 -5.24 -44.78
C ARG A 190 -12.75 -4.45 -45.45
N ASP A 191 -13.94 -4.36 -44.86
CA ASP A 191 -15.10 -3.64 -45.40
C ASP A 191 -15.78 -2.70 -44.40
N TRP A 192 -15.15 -2.41 -43.25
CA TRP A 192 -15.76 -1.59 -42.21
C TRP A 192 -14.74 -0.65 -41.57
N LYS A 193 -15.02 0.63 -41.55
CA LYS A 193 -14.30 1.65 -40.81
C LYS A 193 -15.14 2.04 -39.60
N GLY A 194 -14.66 1.71 -38.43
CA GLY A 194 -15.33 2.02 -37.16
C GLY A 194 -14.39 2.62 -36.14
N ALA A 195 -14.96 3.26 -35.17
CA ALA A 195 -14.24 3.74 -33.98
C ALA A 195 -14.78 3.06 -32.70
N VAL A 196 -13.87 2.73 -31.83
CA VAL A 196 -14.18 2.28 -30.46
C VAL A 196 -13.80 3.40 -29.53
N VAL A 197 -14.76 3.87 -28.75
CA VAL A 197 -14.58 4.93 -27.77
C VAL A 197 -14.92 4.39 -26.40
N ASP A 198 -13.96 4.51 -25.50
CA ASP A 198 -14.15 4.28 -24.06
C ASP A 198 -14.51 5.63 -23.43
N MET A 199 -15.65 5.72 -22.77
CA MET A 199 -16.11 6.93 -22.09
C MET A 199 -16.50 6.62 -20.65
N ARG A 200 -16.29 7.61 -19.78
CA ARG A 200 -16.78 7.62 -18.41
C ARG A 200 -18.05 8.46 -18.40
N VAL A 201 -19.07 7.94 -17.76
CA VAL A 201 -20.37 8.61 -17.59
C VAL A 201 -20.62 8.72 -16.09
N SER A 202 -20.89 9.92 -15.60
CA SER A 202 -21.30 10.22 -14.22
C SER A 202 -22.60 11.04 -14.26
N GLY A 203 -23.52 10.71 -13.38
CA GLY A 203 -24.79 11.40 -13.26
C GLY A 203 -25.46 11.08 -11.97
#